data_9e5f9787e92a5f31f65b24be0c1cc123
#
_entry.id   9e5f9787e92a5f31f65b24be0c1cc123
#
_cell.length_a   1.000
_cell.length_b   1.000
_cell.length_c   1.000
_cell.angle_alpha   90.00
_cell.angle_beta   90.00
_cell.angle_gamma   90.00
#
_symmetry.space_group_name_H-M   'P 1'
#
loop_
_entity.id
_entity.type
_entity.pdbx_description
1 polymer ?
#
loop_
_entity_poly.entity_id
_entity_poly.type
_entity_poly.pdbx_seq_one_letter_code
_entity_poly.pdbx_strand_id
1 'polypeptide(L)'
;MKTYTPSPLNTENITLPDNLTELTEAMARNVHEVWAAGRLAEGWKYGSERNDMLRTHPGLVPYEELSETEKDYDRRTAMETLKLIQKIGFGIKKSEKLNVFHFDTDSFIFFG
;
A
#
# COMPACT_ATOMS: atom_id res chain seq x y z
N MET A 1 -13.76 3.46 30.87
CA MET A 1 -12.91 3.31 29.68
C MET A 1 -13.67 2.68 28.54
N LYS A 2 -13.53 3.22 27.37
CA LYS A 2 -14.20 2.68 26.21
C LYS A 2 -13.36 1.62 25.54
N THR A 3 -14.04 0.57 25.05
CA THR A 3 -13.36 -0.42 24.24
C THR A 3 -13.85 -0.25 22.83
N TYR A 4 -12.94 -0.35 21.90
CA TYR A 4 -13.30 -0.25 20.49
C TYR A 4 -13.24 -1.64 19.88
N THR A 5 -14.30 -2.04 19.25
CA THR A 5 -14.35 -3.30 18.51
C THR A 5 -14.41 -2.98 17.02
N PRO A 6 -13.35 -3.23 16.26
CA PRO A 6 -13.37 -2.92 14.82
C PRO A 6 -14.38 -3.79 14.09
N SER A 7 -14.95 -3.23 13.06
CA SER A 7 -15.96 -3.92 12.27
C SER A 7 -15.71 -3.70 10.79
N PRO A 8 -14.66 -4.32 10.24
CA PRO A 8 -14.37 -4.15 8.81
C PRO A 8 -15.48 -4.77 7.97
N LEU A 9 -15.64 -4.25 6.77
CA LEU A 9 -16.61 -4.82 5.85
C LEU A 9 -16.20 -6.24 5.50
N ASN A 10 -17.18 -7.12 5.37
CA ASN A 10 -16.91 -8.50 5.02
C ASN A 10 -16.63 -8.60 3.52
N THR A 11 -15.43 -9.01 3.17
CA THR A 11 -15.01 -9.16 1.78
C THR A 11 -14.75 -10.60 1.41
N GLU A 12 -15.23 -11.55 2.20
CA GLU A 12 -14.97 -12.96 1.95
C GLU A 12 -15.44 -13.45 0.59
N ASN A 13 -16.48 -12.89 0.09
CA ASN A 13 -17.03 -13.33 -1.21
C ASN A 13 -16.42 -12.60 -2.40
N ILE A 14 -15.48 -11.71 -2.14
CA ILE A 14 -14.83 -10.97 -3.21
C ILE A 14 -13.55 -11.68 -3.60
N THR A 15 -13.43 -12.03 -4.88
CA THR A 15 -12.21 -12.61 -5.41
C THR A 15 -11.57 -11.61 -6.36
N LEU A 16 -10.32 -11.25 -6.11
CA LEU A 16 -9.63 -10.33 -6.99
C LEU A 16 -9.18 -11.04 -8.26
N PRO A 17 -9.33 -10.41 -9.42
CA PRO A 17 -8.74 -10.96 -10.64
C PRO A 17 -7.22 -11.05 -10.50
N ASP A 18 -6.63 -12.02 -11.20
CA ASP A 18 -5.19 -12.25 -11.11
C ASP A 18 -4.35 -11.02 -11.41
N ASN A 19 -4.78 -10.22 -12.37
CA ASN A 19 -4.02 -9.02 -12.71
C ASN A 19 -4.04 -7.96 -11.62
N LEU A 20 -4.95 -8.06 -10.66
CA LEU A 20 -4.95 -7.14 -9.53
C LEU A 20 -4.10 -7.66 -8.39
N THR A 21 -3.83 -8.97 -8.34
CA THR A 21 -2.98 -9.49 -7.26
C THR A 21 -1.55 -8.97 -7.39
N GLU A 22 -1.06 -8.76 -8.61
CA GLU A 22 0.28 -8.19 -8.74
C GLU A 22 0.33 -6.74 -8.29
N LEU A 23 -0.83 -6.08 -8.22
CA LEU A 23 -0.90 -4.71 -7.75
C LEU A 23 -0.71 -4.65 -6.23
N THR A 24 -1.06 -5.72 -5.50
CA THR A 24 -0.96 -5.70 -4.05
C THR A 24 0.47 -5.50 -3.56
N GLU A 25 1.44 -6.09 -4.26
CA GLU A 25 2.83 -5.93 -3.84
C GLU A 25 3.30 -4.49 -4.06
N ALA A 26 2.94 -3.90 -5.20
CA ALA A 26 3.28 -2.51 -5.47
C ALA A 26 2.63 -1.57 -4.46
N MET A 27 1.37 -1.86 -4.10
CA MET A 27 0.66 -1.06 -3.12
C MET A 27 1.28 -1.19 -1.73
N ALA A 28 1.64 -2.41 -1.33
CA ALA A 28 2.24 -2.64 -0.04
C ALA A 28 3.55 -1.88 0.09
N ARG A 29 4.38 -1.95 -0.95
CA ARG A 29 5.63 -1.22 -0.99
C ARG A 29 5.40 0.29 -0.88
N ASN A 30 4.45 0.80 -1.63
CA ASN A 30 4.21 2.23 -1.65
C ASN A 30 3.61 2.72 -0.32
N VAL A 31 2.77 1.91 0.30
CA VAL A 31 2.22 2.27 1.61
C VAL A 31 3.36 2.43 2.61
N HIS A 32 4.32 1.51 2.58
CA HIS A 32 5.48 1.60 3.47
C HIS A 32 6.28 2.87 3.17
N GLU A 33 6.51 3.17 1.90
CA GLU A 33 7.28 4.34 1.52
C GLU A 33 6.60 5.64 1.95
N VAL A 34 5.29 5.72 1.80
CA VAL A 34 4.53 6.90 2.21
C VAL A 34 4.58 7.05 3.74
N TRP A 35 4.41 5.94 4.46
CA TRP A 35 4.50 5.97 5.90
C TRP A 35 5.89 6.44 6.35
N ALA A 36 6.94 5.88 5.76
CA ALA A 36 8.31 6.23 6.13
C ALA A 36 8.60 7.70 5.83
N ALA A 37 8.17 8.18 4.66
CA ALA A 37 8.38 9.58 4.31
C ALA A 37 7.70 10.51 5.31
N GLY A 38 6.50 10.16 5.74
CA GLY A 38 5.78 10.95 6.73
C GLY A 38 6.50 10.97 8.08
N ARG A 39 7.00 9.82 8.51
CA ARG A 39 7.73 9.74 9.77
C ARG A 39 9.01 10.54 9.72
N LEU A 40 9.77 10.41 8.63
CA LEU A 40 11.02 11.17 8.49
C LEU A 40 10.75 12.67 8.51
N ALA A 41 9.66 13.09 7.87
CA ALA A 41 9.28 14.51 7.86
C ALA A 41 8.96 15.02 9.26
N GLU A 42 8.51 14.13 10.14
CA GLU A 42 8.19 14.48 11.52
C GLU A 42 9.39 14.35 12.46
N GLY A 43 10.55 14.07 11.91
CA GLY A 43 11.76 13.99 12.71
C GLY A 43 12.11 12.62 13.25
N TRP A 44 11.38 11.59 12.83
CA TRP A 44 11.72 10.24 13.24
C TRP A 44 12.92 9.73 12.47
N LYS A 45 13.61 8.77 13.02
CA LYS A 45 14.77 8.15 12.40
C LYS A 45 14.82 6.68 12.76
N TYR A 46 15.64 5.94 12.05
CA TYR A 46 15.81 4.54 12.36
C TYR A 46 16.40 4.35 13.75
N GLY A 47 15.93 3.37 14.47
CA GLY A 47 16.52 2.89 15.71
C GLY A 47 16.10 1.46 15.91
N SER A 48 16.90 0.69 16.65
CA SER A 48 16.64 -0.73 16.84
C SER A 48 15.37 -1.00 17.64
N GLU A 49 14.87 0.02 18.35
CA GLU A 49 13.63 -0.11 19.09
C GLU A 49 12.78 1.12 18.87
N ARG A 50 11.48 0.95 18.94
CA ARG A 50 10.59 2.10 18.87
C ARG A 50 10.69 2.90 20.15
N ASN A 51 10.93 4.17 20.04
CA ASN A 51 11.00 5.07 21.17
C ASN A 51 10.36 6.39 20.79
N ASP A 52 9.18 6.65 21.36
CA ASP A 52 8.42 7.83 20.97
C ASP A 52 9.07 9.13 21.42
N MET A 53 9.78 9.10 22.53
CA MET A 53 10.46 10.31 22.97
C MET A 53 11.64 10.65 22.08
N LEU A 54 12.40 9.66 21.67
CA LEU A 54 13.55 9.89 20.80
C LEU A 54 13.17 9.86 19.33
N ARG A 55 11.94 9.48 19.04
CA ARG A 55 11.41 9.33 17.67
C ARG A 55 12.25 8.36 16.85
N THR A 56 12.45 7.18 17.39
CA THR A 56 13.14 6.12 16.65
C THR A 56 12.18 4.99 16.37
N HIS A 57 12.40 4.32 15.24
CA HIS A 57 11.52 3.22 14.84
C HIS A 57 12.32 2.22 14.00
N PRO A 58 12.23 0.94 14.32
CA PRO A 58 12.98 -0.08 13.58
C PRO A 58 12.44 -0.33 12.17
N GLY A 59 11.23 0.12 11.87
CA GLY A 59 10.65 -0.03 10.54
C GLY A 59 11.08 1.01 9.53
N LEU A 60 11.89 1.99 9.94
CA LEU A 60 12.37 3.00 8.99
C LEU A 60 13.55 2.46 8.20
N VAL A 61 13.26 1.45 7.39
CA VAL A 61 14.21 0.75 6.52
C VAL A 61 13.51 0.55 5.18
N PRO A 62 14.25 0.22 4.13
CA PRO A 62 13.61 -0.10 2.84
C PRO A 62 12.63 -1.26 2.99
N TYR A 63 11.59 -1.26 2.18
CA TYR A 63 10.55 -2.29 2.25
C TYR A 63 11.16 -3.69 2.22
N GLU A 64 12.19 -3.90 1.38
CA GLU A 64 12.83 -5.19 1.23
C GLU A 64 13.44 -5.73 2.51
N GLU A 65 13.78 -4.84 3.42
CA GLU A 65 14.40 -5.24 4.68
C GLU A 65 13.40 -5.51 5.79
N LEU A 66 12.13 -5.29 5.54
CA LEU A 66 11.10 -5.63 6.53
C LEU A 66 10.98 -7.14 6.67
N SER A 67 10.51 -7.59 7.83
CA SER A 67 10.22 -9.01 8.00
C SER A 67 9.06 -9.43 7.11
N GLU A 68 8.95 -10.71 6.81
CA GLU A 68 7.82 -11.19 6.02
C GLU A 68 6.50 -10.92 6.72
N THR A 69 6.47 -10.98 8.03
CA THR A 69 5.25 -10.69 8.79
C THR A 69 4.82 -9.24 8.57
N GLU A 70 5.77 -8.32 8.57
CA GLU A 70 5.46 -6.91 8.35
C GLU A 70 5.02 -6.65 6.91
N LYS A 71 5.69 -7.29 5.96
CA LYS A 71 5.30 -7.17 4.55
C LYS A 71 3.90 -7.74 4.34
N ASP A 72 3.60 -8.88 4.99
CA ASP A 72 2.29 -9.51 4.83
C ASP A 72 1.17 -8.65 5.42
N TYR A 73 1.46 -7.92 6.47
CA TYR A 73 0.48 -6.99 7.03
C TYR A 73 0.13 -5.93 5.99
N ASP A 74 1.15 -5.37 5.35
CA ASP A 74 0.92 -4.35 4.32
C ASP A 74 0.23 -4.94 3.09
N ARG A 75 0.59 -6.16 2.72
CA ARG A 75 -0.04 -6.84 1.58
C ARG A 75 -1.51 -7.10 1.85
N ARG A 76 -1.83 -7.52 3.06
CA ARG A 76 -3.22 -7.80 3.41
C ARG A 76 -4.05 -6.52 3.42
N THR A 77 -3.48 -5.44 3.94
CA THR A 77 -4.16 -4.16 3.95
C THR A 77 -4.44 -3.70 2.52
N ALA A 78 -3.47 -3.86 1.63
CA ALA A 78 -3.65 -3.50 0.22
C ALA A 78 -4.72 -4.37 -0.43
N MET A 79 -4.70 -5.66 -0.17
CA MET A 79 -5.68 -6.58 -0.73
C MET A 79 -7.09 -6.25 -0.25
N GLU A 80 -7.25 -5.96 1.04
CA GLU A 80 -8.56 -5.63 1.58
C GLU A 80 -9.09 -4.32 1.00
N THR A 81 -8.19 -3.38 0.73
CA THR A 81 -8.58 -2.13 0.08
C THR A 81 -9.12 -2.39 -1.33
N LEU A 82 -8.45 -3.23 -2.10
CA LEU A 82 -8.90 -3.57 -3.44
C LEU A 82 -10.24 -4.30 -3.40
N LYS A 83 -10.40 -5.22 -2.46
CA LYS A 83 -11.65 -5.93 -2.31
C LYS A 83 -12.79 -5.00 -1.91
N LEU A 84 -12.49 -4.02 -1.07
CA LEU A 84 -13.49 -3.03 -0.68
C LEU A 84 -13.96 -2.23 -1.89
N ILE A 85 -13.03 -1.80 -2.73
CA ILE A 85 -13.36 -1.04 -3.93
C ILE A 85 -14.34 -1.81 -4.78
N GLN A 86 -14.10 -3.11 -4.98
CA GLN A 86 -14.99 -3.93 -5.76
C GLN A 86 -16.33 -4.14 -5.06
N LYS A 87 -16.30 -4.33 -3.75
CA LYS A 87 -17.52 -4.59 -3.00
C LYS A 87 -18.50 -3.41 -3.07
N ILE A 88 -17.99 -2.19 -3.08
CA ILE A 88 -18.86 -1.02 -3.13
C ILE A 88 -19.19 -0.58 -4.55
N GLY A 89 -18.81 -1.37 -5.55
CA GLY A 89 -19.29 -1.15 -6.90
C GLY A 89 -18.33 -0.51 -7.87
N PHE A 90 -17.09 -0.31 -7.48
CA PHE A 90 -16.08 0.23 -8.39
C PHE A 90 -15.23 -0.86 -8.97
N GLY A 91 -14.70 -0.63 -10.14
CA GLY A 91 -13.79 -1.57 -10.77
C GLY A 91 -12.42 -0.96 -10.95
N ILE A 92 -11.41 -1.83 -11.06
CA ILE A 92 -10.05 -1.41 -11.34
C ILE A 92 -9.58 -2.18 -12.55
N LYS A 93 -8.95 -1.48 -13.49
CA LYS A 93 -8.56 -2.09 -14.71
C LYS A 93 -7.23 -1.54 -15.16
N LYS A 94 -6.34 -2.42 -15.57
CA LYS A 94 -5.03 -1.98 -16.06
C LYS A 94 -5.22 -1.24 -17.37
N SER A 95 -4.54 -0.11 -17.50
CA SER A 95 -4.64 0.68 -18.71
C SER A 95 -3.74 0.08 -19.79
N GLU A 96 -4.30 -0.19 -20.93
CA GLU A 96 -3.54 -0.69 -22.06
C GLU A 96 -2.71 0.40 -22.69
N LYS A 97 -3.14 1.63 -22.53
CA LYS A 97 -2.41 2.73 -23.13
C LYS A 97 -1.04 2.94 -22.56
N LEU A 98 -0.89 2.61 -21.29
CA LEU A 98 0.41 2.77 -20.69
C LEU A 98 1.44 1.85 -21.29
N ASN A 99 0.97 0.71 -21.81
CA ASN A 99 1.89 -0.22 -22.40
C ASN A 99 2.32 0.19 -23.79
N VAL A 100 1.51 0.99 -24.41
CA VAL A 100 1.76 1.40 -25.75
C VAL A 100 2.69 2.53 -25.85
N PHE A 101 2.69 3.46 -24.88
CA PHE A 101 3.20 4.61 -25.03
C PHE A 101 4.19 5.13 -24.38
N HIS A 102 4.74 4.39 -23.67
CA HIS A 102 5.75 4.94 -22.96
C HIS A 102 6.77 5.60 -23.80
N PHE A 103 6.75 5.43 -25.02
CA PHE A 103 7.76 6.00 -25.76
C PHE A 103 7.37 7.29 -26.31
N ASP A 104 6.23 7.57 -26.22
CA ASP A 104 5.83 8.70 -26.84
C ASP A 104 5.66 9.78 -26.01
N THR A 105 5.94 9.93 -25.30
CA THR A 105 5.79 10.85 -24.56
C THR A 105 5.46 11.99 -24.79
N ASP A 106 5.37 12.39 -24.88
CA ASP A 106 5.08 13.46 -24.94
C ASP A 106 3.93 13.76 -25.20
N SER A 107 3.63 13.56 -25.48
CA SER A 107 2.60 13.80 -25.83
C SER A 107 1.61 13.33 -25.26
N PHE A 108 1.59 13.10 -24.98
CA PHE A 108 0.87 12.64 -24.63
C PHE A 108 0.39 12.76 -23.76
N ILE A 109 0.36 12.97 -23.40
CA ILE A 109 -0.02 12.97 -22.73
C ILE A 109 -1.03 12.76 -22.48
N PHE A 110 -1.51 12.58 -22.43
CA PHE A 110 -2.37 12.35 -22.26
C PHE A 110 -2.99 11.84 -22.07
N PHE A 111 -3.43 11.68 -21.88
CA PHE A 111 -4.17 11.10 -21.93
C PHE A 111 -4.51 10.49 -21.41
N GLY A 112 -4.35 10.54 -21.28
CA GLY A 112 -4.74 9.92 -20.33
C GLY A 112 -5.69 9.01 -20.13
#